data_771d82fa84584f148e6ba977c10a78d6
#
_entry.id   771d82fa84584f148e6ba977c10a78d6
#
_cell.length_a   1.000
_cell.length_b   1.000
_cell.length_c   1.000
_cell.angle_alpha   90.00
_cell.angle_beta   90.00
_cell.angle_gamma   90.00
#
_symmetry.space_group_name_H-M   'P 1'
#
loop_
_entity.id
_entity.type
_entity.pdbx_description
1 polymer ?
#
loop_
_entity_poly.entity_id
_entity_poly.type
_entity_poly.pdbx_seq_one_letter_code
_entity_poly.pdbx_strand_id
1 'polypeptide(L)'
;MPRRGQISKRDVLPDPLYNSKLVTKLVNNVMYDGKKGVAQKIVYDAFAAIEAKSGENALDVFVAALENVMPVLEVKARRVGGSNYQVPMEVRAERRQTLGLRWIIKYARIRGEKTMADRLANEIMDAKAGMGGAFKKKEDTHKMAEANKAFAHYRF
;
A
#
# COMPACT_ATOMS: atom_id res chain seq x y z
N MET A 1 15.86 -14.01 18.36
CA MET A 1 15.49 -12.66 17.87
C MET A 1 16.34 -11.63 18.60
N PRO A 2 16.98 -10.70 17.93
CA PRO A 2 17.79 -9.67 18.59
C PRO A 2 16.87 -8.74 19.41
N ARG A 3 17.15 -8.59 20.69
CA ARG A 3 16.38 -7.70 21.59
C ARG A 3 16.84 -6.24 21.51
N ARG A 4 18.12 -6.00 21.23
CA ARG A 4 18.76 -4.67 21.22
C ARG A 4 19.58 -4.37 19.95
N GLY A 5 19.80 -5.35 19.10
CA GLY A 5 20.56 -5.19 17.86
C GLY A 5 19.72 -4.64 16.72
N GLN A 6 20.35 -3.91 15.81
CA GLN A 6 19.76 -3.47 14.56
C GLN A 6 19.58 -4.68 13.62
N ILE A 7 18.37 -4.92 13.16
CA ILE A 7 18.08 -6.00 12.21
C ILE A 7 18.43 -5.49 10.81
N SER A 8 19.32 -6.22 10.11
CA SER A 8 19.64 -5.91 8.72
C SER A 8 18.40 -6.09 7.84
N LYS A 9 18.07 -5.07 7.04
CA LYS A 9 16.97 -5.15 6.08
C LYS A 9 17.45 -5.96 4.86
N ARG A 10 16.66 -6.97 4.49
CA ARG A 10 16.91 -7.70 3.24
C ARG A 10 16.49 -6.83 2.06
N ASP A 11 17.39 -6.60 1.13
CA ASP A 11 17.06 -5.94 -0.13
C ASP A 11 16.33 -6.91 -1.06
N VAL A 12 15.43 -6.38 -1.87
CA VAL A 12 14.61 -7.14 -2.81
C VAL A 12 15.18 -6.94 -4.21
N LEU A 13 15.39 -8.03 -4.94
CA LEU A 13 15.81 -7.99 -6.34
C LEU A 13 14.70 -7.33 -7.20
N PRO A 14 15.06 -6.54 -8.22
CA PRO A 14 14.09 -5.98 -9.14
C PRO A 14 13.36 -7.07 -9.92
N ASP A 15 12.16 -6.76 -10.38
CA ASP A 15 11.38 -7.66 -11.21
C ASP A 15 12.01 -7.85 -12.60
N PRO A 16 12.04 -9.08 -13.14
CA PRO A 16 12.74 -9.33 -14.41
C PRO A 16 12.10 -8.66 -15.64
N LEU A 17 10.79 -8.42 -15.64
CA LEU A 17 10.08 -7.78 -16.78
C LEU A 17 10.14 -6.24 -16.68
N TYR A 18 9.80 -5.71 -15.54
CA TYR A 18 9.66 -4.25 -15.33
C TYR A 18 10.91 -3.61 -14.71
N ASN A 19 11.95 -4.40 -14.37
CA ASN A 19 13.17 -3.96 -13.70
C ASN A 19 12.94 -3.03 -12.51
N SER A 20 11.84 -3.25 -11.77
CA SER A 20 11.38 -2.41 -10.66
C SER A 20 11.29 -3.17 -9.35
N LYS A 21 11.93 -2.65 -8.30
CA LYS A 21 11.81 -3.18 -6.93
C LYS A 21 10.39 -3.00 -6.37
N LEU A 22 9.62 -2.01 -6.85
CA LEU A 22 8.24 -1.78 -6.44
C LEU A 22 7.32 -2.91 -6.91
N VAL A 23 7.51 -3.36 -8.15
CA VAL A 23 6.74 -4.48 -8.71
C VAL A 23 7.03 -5.76 -7.93
N THR A 24 8.29 -6.04 -7.61
CA THR A 24 8.62 -7.20 -6.77
C THR A 24 7.97 -7.11 -5.37
N LYS A 25 7.94 -5.92 -4.76
CA LYS A 25 7.24 -5.71 -3.48
C LYS A 25 5.73 -5.93 -3.62
N LEU A 26 5.13 -5.50 -4.74
CA LEU A 26 3.72 -5.75 -5.04
C LEU A 26 3.44 -7.25 -5.14
N VAL A 27 4.23 -7.99 -5.94
CA VAL A 27 4.13 -9.45 -6.08
C VAL A 27 4.24 -10.15 -4.73
N ASN A 28 5.22 -9.76 -3.91
CA ASN A 28 5.42 -10.35 -2.59
C ASN A 28 4.24 -10.09 -1.62
N ASN A 29 3.54 -8.98 -1.77
CA ASN A 29 2.34 -8.67 -0.97
C ASN A 29 1.07 -9.34 -1.51
N VAL A 30 0.98 -9.58 -2.82
CA VAL A 30 -0.12 -10.34 -3.44
C VAL A 30 -0.01 -11.83 -3.13
N MET A 31 1.21 -12.34 -2.98
CA MET A 31 1.49 -13.74 -2.77
C MET A 31 0.83 -14.32 -1.51
N TYR A 32 0.25 -15.52 -1.63
CA TYR A 32 -0.20 -16.38 -0.55
C TYR A 32 0.59 -17.69 -0.53
N ASP A 33 0.85 -18.23 0.65
CA ASP A 33 1.45 -19.56 0.88
C ASP A 33 2.75 -19.83 0.09
N GLY A 34 3.52 -18.76 -0.18
CA GLY A 34 4.75 -18.88 -0.95
C GLY A 34 4.57 -19.08 -2.46
N LYS A 35 3.34 -19.03 -2.99
CA LYS A 35 3.02 -19.25 -4.42
C LYS A 35 3.38 -18.04 -5.28
N LYS A 36 4.69 -17.76 -5.39
CA LYS A 36 5.20 -16.56 -6.06
C LYS A 36 4.86 -16.53 -7.56
N GLY A 37 4.97 -17.66 -8.27
CA GLY A 37 4.67 -17.71 -9.72
C GLY A 37 3.21 -17.33 -10.04
N VAL A 38 2.26 -17.76 -9.21
CA VAL A 38 0.85 -17.37 -9.36
C VAL A 38 0.67 -15.87 -9.12
N ALA A 39 1.32 -15.32 -8.09
CA ALA A 39 1.25 -13.89 -7.79
C ALA A 39 1.88 -13.04 -8.89
N GLN A 40 3.00 -13.47 -9.48
CA GLN A 40 3.63 -12.82 -10.64
C GLN A 40 2.67 -12.78 -11.83
N LYS A 41 2.06 -13.91 -12.16
CA LYS A 41 1.08 -13.97 -13.26
C LYS A 41 -0.08 -13.01 -13.02
N ILE A 42 -0.66 -12.97 -11.83
CA ILE A 42 -1.75 -12.05 -11.47
C ILE A 42 -1.33 -10.58 -11.69
N VAL A 43 -0.13 -10.20 -11.26
CA VAL A 43 0.36 -8.82 -11.40
C VAL A 43 0.62 -8.48 -12.87
N TYR A 44 1.20 -9.40 -13.63
CA TYR A 44 1.47 -9.18 -15.06
C TYR A 44 0.18 -9.09 -15.88
N ASP A 45 -0.78 -9.97 -15.62
CA ASP A 45 -2.11 -9.92 -16.25
C ASP A 45 -2.84 -8.63 -15.88
N ALA A 46 -2.72 -8.16 -14.64
CA ALA A 46 -3.28 -6.88 -14.20
C ALA A 46 -2.64 -5.69 -14.93
N PHE A 47 -1.34 -5.70 -15.11
CA PHE A 47 -0.62 -4.63 -15.82
C PHE A 47 -0.98 -4.62 -17.30
N ALA A 48 -1.06 -5.79 -17.95
CA ALA A 48 -1.56 -5.90 -19.32
C ALA A 48 -2.99 -5.36 -19.45
N ALA A 49 -3.87 -5.64 -18.48
CA ALA A 49 -5.23 -5.11 -18.47
C ALA A 49 -5.27 -3.58 -18.29
N ILE A 50 -4.35 -2.99 -17.51
CA ILE A 50 -4.22 -1.54 -17.37
C ILE A 50 -3.80 -0.92 -18.68
N GLU A 51 -2.77 -1.45 -19.34
CA GLU A 51 -2.29 -0.95 -20.64
C GLU A 51 -3.39 -1.03 -21.71
N ALA A 52 -4.13 -2.13 -21.78
CA ALA A 52 -5.23 -2.30 -22.72
C ALA A 52 -6.38 -1.30 -22.49
N LYS A 53 -6.64 -0.91 -21.24
CA LYS A 53 -7.75 0.00 -20.89
C LYS A 53 -7.36 1.48 -20.91
N SER A 54 -6.16 1.81 -20.44
CA SER A 54 -5.72 3.21 -20.29
C SER A 54 -4.90 3.70 -21.48
N GLY A 55 -4.26 2.81 -22.24
CA GLY A 55 -3.28 3.16 -23.28
C GLY A 55 -1.97 3.73 -22.75
N GLU A 56 -1.79 3.75 -21.44
CA GLU A 56 -0.58 4.27 -20.76
C GLU A 56 0.30 3.12 -20.26
N ASN A 57 1.56 3.40 -19.97
CA ASN A 57 2.46 2.43 -19.37
C ASN A 57 1.97 2.01 -17.98
N ALA A 58 1.73 0.71 -17.78
CA ALA A 58 1.18 0.20 -16.52
C ALA A 58 2.05 0.50 -15.30
N LEU A 59 3.37 0.55 -15.45
CA LEU A 59 4.28 0.89 -14.36
C LEU A 59 4.07 2.33 -13.89
N ASP A 60 3.93 3.28 -14.82
CA ASP A 60 3.72 4.70 -14.49
C ASP A 60 2.36 4.91 -13.83
N VAL A 61 1.32 4.24 -14.33
CA VAL A 61 -0.02 4.22 -13.74
C VAL A 61 0.03 3.69 -12.30
N PHE A 62 0.76 2.60 -12.09
CA PHE A 62 0.92 1.99 -10.77
C PHE A 62 1.69 2.89 -9.79
N VAL A 63 2.78 3.53 -10.24
CA VAL A 63 3.55 4.46 -9.40
C VAL A 63 2.69 5.65 -8.99
N ALA A 64 1.97 6.27 -9.93
CA ALA A 64 1.05 7.38 -9.64
C ALA A 64 -0.07 6.97 -8.67
N ALA A 65 -0.68 5.79 -8.88
CA ALA A 65 -1.68 5.23 -7.97
C ALA A 65 -1.13 5.00 -6.55
N LEU A 66 0.08 4.46 -6.46
CA LEU A 66 0.73 4.22 -5.17
C LEU A 66 1.02 5.52 -4.42
N GLU A 67 1.51 6.55 -5.11
CA GLU A 67 1.74 7.89 -4.54
C GLU A 67 0.45 8.51 -4.00
N ASN A 68 -0.65 8.36 -4.75
CA ASN A 68 -1.96 8.84 -4.31
C ASN A 68 -2.48 8.13 -3.06
N VAL A 69 -2.14 6.86 -2.86
CA VAL A 69 -2.63 6.04 -1.73
C VAL A 69 -1.71 6.12 -0.51
N MET A 70 -0.43 6.44 -0.69
CA MET A 70 0.53 6.49 0.43
C MET A 70 0.15 7.57 1.47
N PRO A 71 -0.06 7.19 2.77
CA PRO A 71 -0.41 8.15 3.80
C PRO A 71 0.82 8.92 4.30
N VAL A 72 0.64 10.19 4.63
CA VAL A 72 1.66 11.02 5.30
C VAL A 72 1.58 10.86 6.81
N LEU A 73 0.36 10.72 7.34
CA LEU A 73 0.06 10.61 8.77
C LEU A 73 -0.59 9.26 9.09
N GLU A 74 -0.28 8.70 10.25
CA GLU A 74 -1.00 7.58 10.85
C GLU A 74 -1.32 7.89 12.31
N VAL A 75 -2.27 7.16 12.89
CA VAL A 75 -2.64 7.30 14.29
C VAL A 75 -2.12 6.10 15.05
N LYS A 76 -1.45 6.33 16.17
CA LYS A 76 -0.89 5.30 17.02
C LYS A 76 -1.47 5.40 18.43
N ALA A 77 -2.01 4.30 18.94
CA ALA A 77 -2.49 4.26 20.32
C ALA A 77 -1.33 4.35 21.31
N ARG A 78 -1.43 5.27 22.27
CA ARG A 78 -0.53 5.40 23.41
C ARG A 78 -1.31 5.44 24.71
N ARG A 79 -0.78 4.76 25.73
CA ARG A 79 -1.33 4.78 27.07
C ARG A 79 -0.64 5.85 27.90
N VAL A 80 -1.41 6.83 28.36
CA VAL A 80 -0.92 7.92 29.24
C VAL A 80 -1.85 8.02 30.43
N GLY A 81 -1.33 7.95 31.64
CA GLY A 81 -2.15 8.10 32.87
C GLY A 81 -3.30 7.09 32.99
N GLY A 82 -3.16 5.86 32.44
CA GLY A 82 -4.20 4.84 32.47
C GLY A 82 -5.21 4.88 31.33
N SER A 83 -5.27 5.96 30.54
CA SER A 83 -6.15 6.11 29.37
C SER A 83 -5.40 5.90 28.06
N ASN A 84 -6.07 5.36 27.05
CA ASN A 84 -5.52 5.16 25.72
C ASN A 84 -5.86 6.36 24.82
N TYR A 85 -4.84 7.05 24.33
CA TYR A 85 -4.97 8.16 23.40
C TYR A 85 -4.48 7.75 22.02
N GLN A 86 -5.16 8.23 20.98
CA GLN A 86 -4.75 8.06 19.59
C GLN A 86 -3.90 9.26 19.19
N VAL A 87 -2.59 9.03 19.05
CA VAL A 87 -1.61 10.09 18.77
C VAL A 87 -1.27 10.10 17.28
N PRO A 88 -1.47 11.22 16.57
CA PRO A 88 -1.06 11.34 15.17
C PRO A 88 0.46 11.40 15.05
N MET A 89 1.00 10.64 14.12
CA MET A 89 2.44 10.57 13.85
C MET A 89 2.71 10.58 12.35
N GLU A 90 3.83 11.21 11.94
CA GLU A 90 4.30 11.11 10.57
C GLU A 90 4.80 9.69 10.26
N VAL A 91 4.49 9.24 9.06
CA VAL A 91 4.86 7.91 8.59
C VAL A 91 6.19 7.98 7.84
N ARG A 92 7.17 7.14 8.23
CA ARG A 92 8.45 7.03 7.51
C ARG A 92 8.24 6.56 6.08
N ALA A 93 9.09 7.00 5.13
CA ALA A 93 8.95 6.73 3.70
C ALA A 93 8.76 5.24 3.36
N GLU A 94 9.54 4.35 3.96
CA GLU A 94 9.42 2.90 3.74
C GLU A 94 8.08 2.33 4.22
N ARG A 95 7.57 2.85 5.34
CA ARG A 95 6.28 2.43 5.88
C ARG A 95 5.13 2.99 5.06
N ARG A 96 5.23 4.23 4.55
CA ARG A 96 4.26 4.82 3.61
C ARG A 96 4.08 3.91 2.41
N GLN A 97 5.18 3.49 1.78
CA GLN A 97 5.16 2.56 0.65
C GLN A 97 4.51 1.22 1.01
N THR A 98 4.86 0.66 2.17
CA THR A 98 4.30 -0.62 2.63
C THR A 98 2.79 -0.52 2.89
N LEU A 99 2.33 0.58 3.49
CA LEU A 99 0.91 0.81 3.76
C LEU A 99 0.13 0.99 2.45
N GLY A 100 0.65 1.77 1.51
CA GLY A 100 0.04 1.96 0.19
C GLY A 100 -0.17 0.64 -0.55
N LEU A 101 0.89 -0.19 -0.64
CA LEU A 101 0.81 -1.52 -1.27
C LEU A 101 -0.23 -2.41 -0.58
N ARG A 102 -0.21 -2.47 0.75
CA ARG A 102 -1.19 -3.27 1.52
C ARG A 102 -2.62 -2.82 1.31
N TRP A 103 -2.87 -1.52 1.24
CA TRP A 103 -4.21 -1.00 1.05
C TRP A 103 -4.73 -1.28 -0.36
N ILE A 104 -3.94 -1.04 -1.40
CA ILE A 104 -4.30 -1.39 -2.77
C ILE A 104 -4.71 -2.87 -2.85
N ILE A 105 -3.88 -3.78 -2.34
CA ILE A 105 -4.16 -5.21 -2.39
C ILE A 105 -5.38 -5.58 -1.55
N LYS A 106 -5.52 -5.01 -0.34
CA LYS A 106 -6.66 -5.29 0.54
C LYS A 106 -7.97 -4.90 -0.14
N TYR A 107 -8.03 -3.73 -0.73
CA TYR A 107 -9.26 -3.25 -1.38
C TYR A 107 -9.50 -3.91 -2.74
N ALA A 108 -8.45 -4.24 -3.49
CA ALA A 108 -8.59 -5.08 -4.68
C ALA A 108 -9.25 -6.43 -4.36
N ARG A 109 -8.88 -7.08 -3.25
CA ARG A 109 -9.49 -8.37 -2.82
C ARG A 109 -10.97 -8.29 -2.49
N ILE A 110 -11.46 -7.12 -2.06
CA ILE A 110 -12.87 -6.90 -1.67
C ILE A 110 -13.74 -6.58 -2.89
N ARG A 111 -13.14 -6.21 -4.03
CA ARG A 111 -13.87 -5.89 -5.26
C ARG A 111 -14.66 -7.10 -5.78
N GLY A 112 -15.73 -6.82 -6.54
CA GLY A 112 -16.65 -7.82 -7.05
C GLY A 112 -16.28 -8.43 -8.40
N GLU A 113 -15.18 -8.00 -9.05
CA GLU A 113 -14.76 -8.55 -10.35
C GLU A 113 -14.39 -10.04 -10.24
N LYS A 114 -14.45 -10.75 -11.37
CA LYS A 114 -14.29 -12.20 -11.41
C LYS A 114 -12.87 -12.65 -11.07
N THR A 115 -11.86 -12.04 -11.68
CA THR A 115 -10.46 -12.42 -11.49
C THR A 115 -9.72 -11.46 -10.56
N MET A 116 -8.68 -11.96 -9.86
CA MET A 116 -7.85 -11.09 -9.02
C MET A 116 -7.04 -10.08 -9.86
N ALA A 117 -6.69 -10.44 -11.10
CA ALA A 117 -6.00 -9.55 -12.02
C ALA A 117 -6.88 -8.34 -12.37
N ASP A 118 -8.16 -8.56 -12.71
CA ASP A 118 -9.11 -7.47 -13.00
C ASP A 118 -9.37 -6.59 -11.78
N ARG A 119 -9.53 -7.21 -10.60
CA ARG A 119 -9.70 -6.50 -9.32
C ARG A 119 -8.52 -5.57 -9.04
N LEU A 120 -7.30 -6.07 -9.22
CA LEU A 120 -6.08 -5.31 -8.99
C LEU A 120 -5.92 -4.19 -10.02
N ALA A 121 -6.17 -4.47 -11.30
CA ALA A 121 -6.10 -3.48 -12.38
C ALA A 121 -7.08 -2.33 -12.14
N ASN A 122 -8.34 -2.64 -11.84
CA ASN A 122 -9.36 -1.62 -11.61
C ASN A 122 -9.07 -0.80 -10.35
N GLU A 123 -8.61 -1.42 -9.25
CA GLU A 123 -8.25 -0.68 -8.04
C GLU A 123 -7.06 0.27 -8.25
N ILE A 124 -6.05 -0.14 -9.05
CA ILE A 124 -4.92 0.71 -9.41
C ILE A 124 -5.38 1.90 -10.26
N MET A 125 -6.25 1.68 -11.25
CA MET A 125 -6.77 2.77 -12.09
C MET A 125 -7.63 3.75 -11.29
N ASP A 126 -8.52 3.26 -10.43
CA ASP A 126 -9.34 4.08 -9.55
C ASP A 126 -8.47 4.89 -8.57
N ALA A 127 -7.44 4.26 -8.00
CA ALA A 127 -6.49 4.92 -7.10
C ALA A 127 -5.69 6.03 -7.82
N LYS A 128 -5.31 5.84 -9.10
CA LYS A 128 -4.70 6.89 -9.93
C LYS A 128 -5.65 8.07 -10.10
N ALA A 129 -6.93 7.80 -10.33
CA ALA A 129 -7.97 8.83 -10.48
C ALA A 129 -8.38 9.49 -9.14
N GLY A 130 -7.77 9.14 -8.00
CA GLY A 130 -8.15 9.65 -6.68
C GLY A 130 -9.47 9.06 -6.16
N MET A 131 -9.80 7.86 -6.61
CA MET A 131 -11.02 7.12 -6.22
C MET A 131 -10.65 5.74 -5.67
N GLY A 132 -11.66 4.92 -5.40
CA GLY A 132 -11.46 3.55 -4.92
C GLY A 132 -11.29 3.43 -3.41
N GLY A 133 -11.31 2.19 -2.95
CA GLY A 133 -11.28 1.86 -1.52
C GLY A 133 -9.95 2.17 -0.85
N ALA A 134 -8.85 1.98 -1.56
CA ALA A 134 -7.51 2.26 -1.05
C ALA A 134 -7.28 3.76 -0.83
N PHE A 135 -7.72 4.60 -1.77
CA PHE A 135 -7.66 6.06 -1.65
C PHE A 135 -8.54 6.55 -0.50
N LYS A 136 -9.78 6.07 -0.41
CA LYS A 136 -10.68 6.39 0.70
C LYS A 136 -10.07 6.02 2.05
N LYS A 137 -9.38 4.88 2.15
CA LYS A 137 -8.68 4.48 3.39
C LYS A 137 -7.59 5.46 3.80
N LYS A 138 -6.83 6.02 2.84
CA LYS A 138 -5.87 7.09 3.12
C LYS A 138 -6.59 8.32 3.70
N GLU A 139 -7.67 8.78 3.05
CA GLU A 139 -8.44 9.93 3.52
C GLU A 139 -8.99 9.72 4.93
N ASP A 140 -9.61 8.56 5.20
CA ASP A 140 -10.11 8.21 6.53
C ASP A 140 -9.01 8.23 7.59
N THR A 141 -7.82 7.73 7.23
CA THR A 141 -6.66 7.75 8.13
C THR A 141 -6.18 9.18 8.41
N HIS A 142 -6.15 10.05 7.39
CA HIS A 142 -5.80 11.46 7.56
C HIS A 142 -6.86 12.22 8.36
N LYS A 143 -8.17 11.98 8.13
CA LYS A 143 -9.25 12.56 8.92
C LYS A 143 -9.17 12.15 10.39
N MET A 144 -8.85 10.87 10.66
CA MET A 144 -8.62 10.42 12.03
C MET A 144 -7.41 11.11 12.68
N ALA A 145 -6.32 11.30 11.93
CA ALA A 145 -5.14 11.99 12.44
C ALA A 145 -5.43 13.47 12.74
N GLU A 146 -6.22 14.13 11.90
CA GLU A 146 -6.62 15.52 12.08
C GLU A 146 -7.55 15.67 13.28
N ALA A 147 -8.56 14.81 13.43
CA ALA A 147 -9.47 14.81 14.59
C ALA A 147 -8.74 14.61 15.92
N ASN A 148 -7.62 13.87 15.91
CA ASN A 148 -6.79 13.63 17.10
C ASN A 148 -5.60 14.59 17.23
N LYS A 149 -5.55 15.68 16.44
CA LYS A 149 -4.44 16.64 16.43
C LYS A 149 -4.13 17.23 17.80
N ALA A 150 -5.14 17.39 18.65
CA ALA A 150 -4.98 17.89 20.02
C ALA A 150 -4.05 17.01 20.88
N PHE A 151 -3.92 15.71 20.57
CA PHE A 151 -3.06 14.77 21.28
C PHE A 151 -1.66 14.64 20.69
N ALA A 152 -1.28 15.48 19.70
CA ALA A 152 0.03 15.42 19.05
C ALA A 152 1.19 15.67 20.03
N HIS A 153 0.96 16.41 21.12
CA HIS A 153 1.96 16.69 22.15
C HIS A 153 2.34 15.44 22.98
N TYR A 154 1.56 14.36 22.93
CA TYR A 154 1.93 13.06 23.52
C TYR A 154 2.89 12.24 22.64
N ARG A 155 3.41 12.84 21.58
CA ARG A 155 4.42 12.26 20.69
C ARG A 155 5.79 12.33 21.37
N PHE A 156 6.37 11.18 21.74
CA PHE A 156 7.74 11.06 22.24
C PHE A 156 8.57 10.20 21.30
#